data_15f0642a489a6b1b7e06bc23743ceb42
#
_entry.id   15f0642a489a6b1b7e06bc23743ceb42
#
_cell.length_a   1.000
_cell.length_b   1.000
_cell.length_c   1.000
_cell.angle_alpha   90.00
_cell.angle_beta   90.00
_cell.angle_gamma   90.00
#
_symmetry.space_group_name_H-M   'P 1'
#
loop_
_entity.id
_entity.type
_entity.pdbx_description
1 polymer ?
#
loop_
_entity_poly.entity_id
_entity_poly.type
_entity_poly.pdbx_seq_one_letter_code
_entity_poly.pdbx_strand_id
1 'polypeptide(L)'
;HGRIRRQRQMCIRDRPKSMRVTVSGNLHPSVQPKDIILYVISKLGTDAGTGHFVEFAGTAFEQMSMEGRMTICNMSIEMGARGGMIAPDQTTFDYVSGREFAPKEEALKQKIAYWKTLPTDEGAAFDSEHHFDAADIRPMITYGTNPGMGVKIGETIPTSDDASFIKSLNYMGLKAGSNMLHMPIS
;
A
#
# COMPACT_ATOMS: atom_id res chain seq x y z
N HIS A 1 38.85 5.48 -11.28
CA HIS A 1 37.91 6.07 -12.26
C HIS A 1 36.81 5.09 -12.70
N GLY A 2 37.06 3.78 -12.80
CA GLY A 2 36.07 2.76 -13.23
C GLY A 2 34.92 2.53 -12.23
N ARG A 3 35.16 2.60 -10.90
CA ARG A 3 34.11 2.42 -9.88
C ARG A 3 33.11 3.58 -9.86
N ILE A 4 33.56 4.81 -10.05
CA ILE A 4 32.68 6.00 -10.06
C ILE A 4 31.76 6.00 -11.28
N ARG A 5 32.26 5.55 -12.45
CA ARG A 5 31.42 5.40 -13.65
C ARG A 5 30.32 4.33 -13.47
N ARG A 6 30.63 3.21 -12.83
CA ARG A 6 29.62 2.16 -12.53
C ARG A 6 28.55 2.64 -11.56
N GLN A 7 28.92 3.35 -10.50
CA GLN A 7 27.96 3.94 -9.58
C GLN A 7 27.05 4.98 -10.26
N ARG A 8 27.60 5.86 -11.09
CA ARG A 8 26.79 6.82 -11.86
C ARG A 8 25.85 6.14 -12.86
N GLN A 9 26.28 5.07 -13.52
CA GLN A 9 25.43 4.30 -14.43
C GLN A 9 24.33 3.54 -13.69
N MET A 10 24.59 3.00 -12.49
CA MET A 10 23.56 2.39 -11.65
C MET A 10 22.51 3.43 -11.22
N CYS A 11 22.92 4.60 -10.75
CA CYS A 11 21.98 5.66 -10.34
C CYS A 11 21.13 6.19 -11.51
N ILE A 12 21.67 6.24 -12.73
CA ILE A 12 20.93 6.71 -13.91
C ILE A 12 19.97 5.64 -14.44
N ARG A 13 20.34 4.37 -14.35
CA ARG A 13 19.51 3.24 -14.83
C ARG A 13 18.39 2.86 -13.84
N ASP A 14 18.42 3.39 -12.63
CA ASP A 14 17.58 2.94 -11.53
C ASP A 14 16.46 3.96 -11.19
N ARG A 15 16.02 4.75 -12.18
CA ARG A 15 14.82 5.56 -12.04
C ARG A 15 13.64 4.59 -11.86
N PRO A 16 12.95 4.62 -10.70
CA PRO A 16 11.77 3.77 -10.52
C PRO A 16 10.69 4.17 -11.52
N LYS A 17 9.92 3.19 -11.92
CA LYS A 17 8.66 3.42 -12.62
C LYS A 17 7.64 4.00 -11.66
N SER A 18 6.60 4.61 -12.21
CA SER A 18 5.46 5.12 -11.47
C SER A 18 4.28 4.14 -11.55
N MET A 19 3.68 3.85 -10.39
CA MET A 19 2.43 3.07 -10.32
C MET A 19 1.39 3.88 -9.56
N ARG A 20 0.15 3.83 -10.00
CA ARG A 20 -0.98 4.41 -9.28
C ARG A 20 -1.96 3.33 -8.86
N VAL A 21 -2.31 3.34 -7.57
CA VAL A 21 -3.37 2.50 -6.99
C VAL A 21 -4.47 3.41 -6.49
N THR A 22 -5.61 3.37 -7.16
CA THR A 22 -6.79 4.18 -6.81
C THR A 22 -7.83 3.31 -6.13
N VAL A 23 -8.28 3.74 -4.95
CA VAL A 23 -9.40 3.11 -4.23
C VAL A 23 -10.50 4.16 -4.04
N SER A 24 -11.61 3.98 -4.73
CA SER A 24 -12.73 4.93 -4.75
C SER A 24 -13.98 4.32 -4.13
N GLY A 25 -14.85 5.17 -3.62
CA GLY A 25 -16.09 4.75 -2.96
C GLY A 25 -15.99 4.81 -1.44
N ASN A 26 -16.98 4.24 -0.76
CA ASN A 26 -17.09 4.23 0.68
C ASN A 26 -16.64 2.89 1.27
N LEU A 27 -15.69 2.94 2.18
CA LEU A 27 -15.25 1.77 2.93
C LEU A 27 -16.32 1.30 3.92
N HIS A 28 -16.41 0.00 4.11
CA HIS A 28 -17.23 -0.54 5.20
C HIS A 28 -16.65 -0.10 6.55
N PRO A 29 -17.48 0.26 7.56
CA PRO A 29 -17.00 0.80 8.84
C PRO A 29 -16.02 -0.09 9.62
N SER A 30 -16.03 -1.40 9.37
CA SER A 30 -15.11 -2.35 10.02
C SER A 30 -13.74 -2.46 9.33
N VAL A 31 -13.55 -1.85 8.15
CA VAL A 31 -12.31 -1.91 7.40
C VAL A 31 -11.28 -0.97 8.00
N GLN A 32 -10.10 -1.51 8.26
CA GLN A 32 -8.94 -0.75 8.73
C GLN A 32 -7.96 -0.49 7.58
N PRO A 33 -7.07 0.51 7.69
CA PRO A 33 -6.06 0.78 6.67
C PRO A 33 -5.25 -0.45 6.26
N LYS A 34 -4.94 -1.32 7.21
CA LYS A 34 -4.22 -2.57 6.96
C LYS A 34 -5.00 -3.52 6.04
N ASP A 35 -6.32 -3.57 6.16
CA ASP A 35 -7.16 -4.42 5.30
C ASP A 35 -7.10 -3.96 3.85
N ILE A 36 -7.05 -2.64 3.61
CA ILE A 36 -6.97 -2.06 2.28
C ILE A 36 -5.68 -2.51 1.58
N ILE A 37 -4.54 -2.33 2.22
CA ILE A 37 -3.27 -2.70 1.60
C ILE A 37 -3.12 -4.22 1.46
N LEU A 38 -3.61 -5.02 2.40
CA LEU A 38 -3.65 -6.47 2.29
C LEU A 38 -4.55 -6.91 1.12
N TYR A 39 -5.70 -6.26 0.94
CA TYR A 39 -6.58 -6.51 -0.20
C TYR A 39 -5.85 -6.22 -1.52
N VAL A 40 -5.21 -5.05 -1.64
CA VAL A 40 -4.44 -4.67 -2.82
C VAL A 40 -3.35 -5.71 -3.12
N ILE A 41 -2.57 -6.09 -2.11
CA ILE A 41 -1.48 -7.09 -2.26
C ILE A 41 -2.05 -8.46 -2.64
N SER A 42 -3.18 -8.88 -2.05
CA SER A 42 -3.81 -10.16 -2.40
C SER A 42 -4.31 -10.22 -3.86
N LYS A 43 -4.63 -9.06 -4.45
CA LYS A 43 -5.09 -8.96 -5.85
C LYS A 43 -3.96 -8.79 -6.85
N LEU A 44 -2.93 -8.03 -6.50
CA LEU A 44 -1.84 -7.71 -7.42
C LEU A 44 -0.64 -8.66 -7.29
N GLY A 45 -0.43 -9.24 -6.11
CA GLY A 45 0.74 -10.06 -5.78
C GLY A 45 1.81 -9.28 -5.01
N THR A 46 2.75 -10.04 -4.42
CA THR A 46 3.85 -9.50 -3.60
C THR A 46 5.01 -8.92 -4.40
N ASP A 47 4.99 -9.04 -5.72
CA ASP A 47 6.00 -8.54 -6.65
C ASP A 47 5.49 -7.44 -7.59
N ALA A 48 4.19 -7.11 -7.52
CA ALA A 48 3.53 -6.17 -8.42
C ALA A 48 4.17 -4.77 -8.42
N GLY A 49 4.65 -4.32 -7.27
CA GLY A 49 5.33 -3.03 -7.10
C GLY A 49 6.81 -3.04 -7.42
N THR A 50 7.37 -4.18 -7.86
CA THR A 50 8.81 -4.29 -8.10
C THR A 50 9.29 -3.26 -9.11
N GLY A 51 10.26 -2.46 -8.70
CA GLY A 51 10.82 -1.37 -9.53
C GLY A 51 9.98 -0.10 -9.59
N HIS A 52 8.84 -0.03 -8.89
CA HIS A 52 7.95 1.13 -8.88
C HIS A 52 8.01 1.93 -7.57
N PHE A 53 7.72 3.22 -7.67
CA PHE A 53 7.12 4.01 -6.59
C PHE A 53 5.61 4.01 -6.79
N VAL A 54 4.86 3.80 -5.70
CA VAL A 54 3.40 3.66 -5.76
C VAL A 54 2.74 4.91 -5.19
N GLU A 55 1.91 5.57 -6.00
CA GLU A 55 0.98 6.61 -5.53
C GLU A 55 -0.34 5.95 -5.18
N PHE A 56 -0.82 6.18 -3.95
CA PHE A 56 -2.14 5.78 -3.51
C PHE A 56 -3.08 6.99 -3.57
N ALA A 57 -4.18 6.85 -4.31
CA ALA A 57 -5.13 7.92 -4.59
C ALA A 57 -6.59 7.45 -4.47
N GLY A 58 -7.51 8.39 -4.42
CA GLY A 58 -8.95 8.14 -4.33
C GLY A 58 -9.53 8.39 -2.94
N THR A 59 -10.85 8.42 -2.88
CA THR A 59 -11.62 8.87 -1.71
C THR A 59 -11.34 8.06 -0.45
N ALA A 60 -10.99 6.77 -0.58
CA ALA A 60 -10.64 5.93 0.57
C ALA A 60 -9.38 6.42 1.30
N PHE A 61 -8.41 6.97 0.58
CA PHE A 61 -7.17 7.51 1.18
C PHE A 61 -7.34 8.96 1.66
N GLU A 62 -8.15 9.75 0.97
CA GLU A 62 -8.43 11.14 1.36
C GLU A 62 -9.10 11.24 2.73
N GLN A 63 -10.01 10.29 3.04
CA GLN A 63 -10.73 10.22 4.32
C GLN A 63 -9.92 9.57 5.45
N MET A 64 -8.71 9.08 5.15
CA MET A 64 -7.90 8.31 6.09
C MET A 64 -7.06 9.21 7.00
N SER A 65 -6.90 8.80 8.28
CA SER A 65 -5.98 9.45 9.20
C SER A 65 -4.52 9.34 8.74
N MET A 66 -3.64 10.18 9.27
CA MET A 66 -2.21 10.10 8.94
C MET A 66 -1.57 8.77 9.32
N GLU A 67 -1.96 8.18 10.44
CA GLU A 67 -1.49 6.85 10.88
C GLU A 67 -1.90 5.77 9.88
N GLY A 68 -3.13 5.86 9.35
CA GLY A 68 -3.61 4.99 8.29
C GLY A 68 -2.80 5.14 7.00
N ARG A 69 -2.55 6.40 6.58
CA ARG A 69 -1.73 6.70 5.38
C ARG A 69 -0.31 6.18 5.53
N MET A 70 0.29 6.36 6.71
CA MET A 70 1.62 5.81 7.02
C MET A 70 1.63 4.28 6.96
N THR A 71 0.58 3.62 7.43
CA THR A 71 0.42 2.16 7.33
C THR A 71 0.40 1.71 5.87
N ILE A 72 -0.40 2.35 5.02
CA ILE A 72 -0.48 2.05 3.58
C ILE A 72 0.89 2.23 2.90
N CYS A 73 1.52 3.39 3.08
CA CYS A 73 2.81 3.69 2.47
C CYS A 73 3.91 2.73 2.95
N ASN A 74 3.93 2.38 4.24
CA ASN A 74 4.91 1.46 4.80
C ASN A 74 4.73 0.04 4.24
N MET A 75 3.49 -0.45 4.17
CA MET A 75 3.20 -1.78 3.66
C MET A 75 3.29 -1.91 2.13
N SER A 76 3.48 -0.81 1.39
CA SER A 76 3.74 -0.89 -0.05
C SER A 76 5.01 -1.68 -0.38
N ILE A 77 5.96 -1.75 0.55
CA ILE A 77 7.18 -2.56 0.43
C ILE A 77 6.86 -4.06 0.35
N GLU A 78 5.77 -4.50 0.99
CA GLU A 78 5.31 -5.89 0.98
C GLU A 78 4.81 -6.36 -0.41
N MET A 79 4.52 -5.42 -1.32
CA MET A 79 4.27 -5.73 -2.73
C MET A 79 5.49 -5.49 -3.63
N GLY A 80 6.68 -5.37 -3.04
CA GLY A 80 7.94 -5.18 -3.75
C GLY A 80 8.21 -3.75 -4.21
N ALA A 81 7.38 -2.77 -3.81
CA ALA A 81 7.55 -1.38 -4.18
C ALA A 81 8.79 -0.76 -3.50
N ARG A 82 9.37 0.24 -4.15
CA ARG A 82 10.48 1.03 -3.59
C ARG A 82 10.02 2.03 -2.53
N GLY A 83 8.74 2.35 -2.53
CA GLY A 83 8.07 3.20 -1.57
C GLY A 83 6.66 3.51 -2.00
N GLY A 84 5.84 3.98 -1.05
CA GLY A 84 4.49 4.45 -1.27
C GLY A 84 4.35 5.93 -0.92
N MET A 85 3.44 6.61 -1.57
CA MET A 85 3.14 8.01 -1.30
C MET A 85 1.64 8.29 -1.43
N ILE A 86 1.17 9.26 -0.68
CA ILE A 86 -0.18 9.83 -0.77
C ILE A 86 0.00 11.33 -0.87
N ALA A 87 -0.73 11.97 -1.78
CA ALA A 87 -0.66 13.42 -1.96
C ALA A 87 -1.01 14.15 -0.65
N PRO A 88 -0.27 15.22 -0.30
CA PRO A 88 -0.55 15.99 0.91
C PRO A 88 -1.85 16.78 0.74
N ASP A 89 -2.70 16.73 1.78
CA ASP A 89 -3.95 17.47 1.88
C ASP A 89 -4.11 18.11 3.27
N GLN A 90 -5.31 18.60 3.59
CA GLN A 90 -5.59 19.25 4.86
C GLN A 90 -5.26 18.36 6.06
N THR A 91 -5.55 17.04 5.99
CA THR A 91 -5.20 16.07 7.04
C THR A 91 -3.69 16.06 7.31
N THR A 92 -2.88 16.10 6.24
CA THR A 92 -1.42 16.19 6.35
C THR A 92 -0.96 17.50 6.96
N PHE A 93 -1.57 18.62 6.55
CA PHE A 93 -1.19 19.95 7.05
C PHE A 93 -1.52 20.09 8.53
N ASP A 94 -2.69 19.61 8.96
CA ASP A 94 -3.11 19.63 10.37
C ASP A 94 -2.22 18.72 11.23
N TYR A 95 -1.87 17.54 10.71
CA TYR A 95 -0.98 16.61 11.42
C TYR A 95 0.42 17.18 11.66
N VAL A 96 0.97 17.90 10.68
CA VAL A 96 2.33 18.51 10.80
C VAL A 96 2.30 19.74 11.68
N SER A 97 1.19 20.51 11.65
CA SER A 97 1.07 21.75 12.40
C SER A 97 1.23 21.51 13.91
N GLY A 98 2.02 22.34 14.55
CA GLY A 98 2.25 22.26 16.01
C GLY A 98 3.29 21.23 16.46
N ARG A 99 3.86 20.43 15.55
CA ARG A 99 4.96 19.51 15.90
C ARG A 99 6.23 20.29 16.22
N GLU A 100 7.07 19.73 17.10
CA GLU A 100 8.29 20.37 17.61
C GLU A 100 9.23 20.84 16.50
N PHE A 101 9.45 19.99 15.50
CA PHE A 101 10.37 20.25 14.37
C PHE A 101 9.66 20.75 13.10
N ALA A 102 8.36 20.99 13.17
CA ALA A 102 7.64 21.56 12.03
C ALA A 102 7.99 23.04 11.83
N PRO A 103 7.94 23.54 10.58
CA PRO A 103 8.00 24.96 10.32
C PRO A 103 6.92 25.70 11.11
N LYS A 104 7.24 26.91 11.57
CA LYS A 104 6.32 27.72 12.40
C LYS A 104 5.87 28.96 11.65
N GLU A 105 4.69 29.44 12.02
CA GLU A 105 4.14 30.73 11.55
C GLU A 105 4.19 30.92 10.02
N GLU A 106 4.84 31.98 9.56
CA GLU A 106 4.92 32.32 8.14
C GLU A 106 5.65 31.27 7.30
N ALA A 107 6.70 30.64 7.86
CA ALA A 107 7.39 29.54 7.19
C ALA A 107 6.46 28.33 6.96
N LEU A 108 5.56 28.04 7.89
CA LEU A 108 4.57 26.96 7.73
C LEU A 108 3.58 27.30 6.62
N LYS A 109 3.07 28.54 6.57
CA LYS A 109 2.15 29.00 5.51
C LYS A 109 2.79 28.87 4.12
N GLN A 110 4.05 29.29 3.97
CA GLN A 110 4.78 29.15 2.70
C GLN A 110 4.97 27.67 2.32
N LYS A 111 5.26 26.78 3.28
CA LYS A 111 5.38 25.35 3.02
C LYS A 111 4.05 24.72 2.64
N ILE A 112 2.95 25.06 3.32
CA ILE A 112 1.61 24.58 2.95
C ILE A 112 1.23 25.05 1.55
N ALA A 113 1.51 26.32 1.20
CA ALA A 113 1.28 26.83 -0.15
C ALA A 113 2.04 26.01 -1.21
N TYR A 114 3.29 25.65 -0.94
CA TYR A 114 4.07 24.79 -1.80
C TYR A 114 3.51 23.35 -1.81
N TRP A 115 3.17 22.76 -0.66
CA TRP A 115 2.66 21.39 -0.60
C TRP A 115 1.33 21.22 -1.35
N LYS A 116 0.52 22.25 -1.43
CA LYS A 116 -0.71 22.27 -2.24
C LYS A 116 -0.46 22.16 -3.74
N THR A 117 0.78 22.34 -4.21
CA THR A 117 1.15 22.18 -5.61
C THR A 117 1.75 20.80 -5.91
N LEU A 118 1.86 19.91 -4.90
CA LEU A 118 2.48 18.58 -5.06
C LEU A 118 1.52 17.46 -5.52
N PRO A 119 0.18 17.56 -5.40
CA PRO A 119 -0.70 16.56 -5.98
C PRO A 119 -0.38 16.36 -7.47
N THR A 120 -0.50 15.12 -7.91
CA THR A 120 -0.26 14.75 -9.31
C THR A 120 -1.22 15.49 -10.24
N ASP A 121 -0.71 16.01 -11.34
CA ASP A 121 -1.47 16.75 -12.34
C ASP A 121 -2.56 15.87 -12.97
N GLU A 122 -3.68 16.50 -13.35
CA GLU A 122 -4.74 15.83 -14.09
C GLU A 122 -4.21 15.31 -15.44
N GLY A 123 -4.49 14.03 -15.74
CA GLY A 123 -4.02 13.40 -16.97
C GLY A 123 -2.55 12.96 -16.93
N ALA A 124 -1.87 13.02 -15.80
CA ALA A 124 -0.53 12.48 -15.67
C ALA A 124 -0.51 10.98 -16.01
N ALA A 125 0.47 10.55 -16.80
CA ALA A 125 0.63 9.15 -17.19
C ALA A 125 1.47 8.38 -16.16
N PHE A 126 1.01 7.19 -15.81
CA PHE A 126 1.73 6.23 -14.98
C PHE A 126 2.17 5.03 -15.82
N ASP A 127 3.26 4.38 -15.43
CA ASP A 127 3.71 3.13 -16.09
C ASP A 127 2.73 1.97 -15.80
N SER A 128 2.01 2.02 -14.67
CA SER A 128 0.97 1.05 -14.29
C SER A 128 -0.11 1.73 -13.46
N GLU A 129 -1.38 1.40 -13.73
CA GLU A 129 -2.53 1.92 -12.98
C GLU A 129 -3.47 0.78 -12.60
N HIS A 130 -3.95 0.81 -11.34
CA HIS A 130 -4.90 -0.14 -10.79
C HIS A 130 -6.01 0.59 -10.06
N HIS A 131 -7.25 0.15 -10.30
CA HIS A 131 -8.45 0.75 -9.71
C HIS A 131 -9.22 -0.32 -8.93
N PHE A 132 -9.63 0.03 -7.71
CA PHE A 132 -10.42 -0.82 -6.84
C PHE A 132 -11.64 -0.06 -6.31
N ASP A 133 -12.75 -0.76 -6.16
CA ASP A 133 -13.93 -0.24 -5.47
C ASP A 133 -13.77 -0.51 -3.96
N ALA A 134 -13.92 0.54 -3.15
CA ALA A 134 -13.89 0.44 -1.70
C ALA A 134 -14.99 -0.49 -1.16
N ALA A 135 -16.12 -0.62 -1.89
CA ALA A 135 -17.20 -1.53 -1.54
C ALA A 135 -16.80 -3.01 -1.58
N ASP A 136 -15.78 -3.37 -2.33
CA ASP A 136 -15.27 -4.74 -2.40
C ASP A 136 -14.33 -5.11 -1.25
N ILE A 137 -13.84 -4.11 -0.52
CA ILE A 137 -12.88 -4.32 0.56
C ILE A 137 -13.64 -4.70 1.84
N ARG A 138 -13.15 -5.73 2.51
CA ARG A 138 -13.66 -6.23 3.80
C ARG A 138 -12.47 -6.47 4.72
N PRO A 139 -12.71 -6.65 6.03
CA PRO A 139 -11.64 -7.06 6.94
C PRO A 139 -10.92 -8.30 6.40
N MET A 140 -9.60 -8.25 6.43
CA MET A 140 -8.71 -9.26 5.82
C MET A 140 -7.97 -10.06 6.89
N ILE A 141 -7.67 -11.30 6.56
CA ILE A 141 -6.77 -12.14 7.34
C ILE A 141 -5.77 -12.82 6.40
N THR A 142 -4.53 -12.97 6.84
CA THR A 142 -3.52 -13.75 6.13
C THR A 142 -3.50 -15.18 6.65
N TYR A 143 -3.44 -16.14 5.73
CA TYR A 143 -3.45 -17.57 6.03
C TYR A 143 -2.11 -18.26 5.69
N GLY A 144 -1.10 -17.50 5.35
CA GLY A 144 0.18 -18.05 4.89
C GLY A 144 1.40 -17.29 5.40
N THR A 145 2.52 -17.52 4.73
CA THR A 145 3.84 -17.00 5.11
C THR A 145 4.18 -15.65 4.49
N ASN A 146 3.29 -15.08 3.68
CA ASN A 146 3.47 -13.77 3.07
C ASN A 146 2.13 -13.02 2.93
N PRO A 147 2.14 -11.69 2.82
CA PRO A 147 0.92 -10.86 2.77
C PRO A 147 0.06 -11.05 1.50
N GLY A 148 0.61 -11.67 0.44
CA GLY A 148 -0.18 -12.04 -0.74
C GLY A 148 -1.14 -13.19 -0.47
N MET A 149 -0.91 -13.96 0.61
CA MET A 149 -1.80 -15.04 1.05
C MET A 149 -2.89 -14.48 1.97
N GLY A 150 -3.67 -13.53 1.46
CA GLY A 150 -4.76 -12.87 2.17
C GLY A 150 -6.13 -13.27 1.64
N VAL A 151 -7.11 -13.42 2.53
CA VAL A 151 -8.54 -13.61 2.24
C VAL A 151 -9.38 -12.71 3.11
N LYS A 152 -10.62 -12.44 2.70
CA LYS A 152 -11.59 -11.75 3.57
C LYS A 152 -11.95 -12.65 4.75
N ILE A 153 -12.17 -12.05 5.90
CA ILE A 153 -12.67 -12.80 7.07
C ILE A 153 -14.01 -13.44 6.69
N GLY A 154 -14.09 -14.76 6.91
CA GLY A 154 -15.26 -15.57 6.53
C GLY A 154 -15.14 -16.31 5.21
N GLU A 155 -14.15 -15.99 4.39
CA GLU A 155 -13.83 -16.77 3.19
C GLU A 155 -13.00 -18.03 3.55
N THR A 156 -12.98 -18.97 2.61
CA THR A 156 -12.17 -20.19 2.72
C THR A 156 -10.79 -19.98 2.12
N ILE A 157 -9.80 -20.66 2.68
CA ILE A 157 -8.46 -20.72 2.11
C ILE A 157 -8.56 -21.33 0.70
N PRO A 158 -8.00 -20.68 -0.33
CA PRO A 158 -8.02 -21.21 -1.70
C PRO A 158 -7.40 -22.61 -1.79
N THR A 159 -7.78 -23.35 -2.82
CA THR A 159 -7.13 -24.62 -3.19
C THR A 159 -6.13 -24.34 -4.31
N SER A 160 -4.97 -25.00 -4.25
CA SER A 160 -3.96 -24.92 -5.30
C SER A 160 -3.14 -26.19 -5.32
N ASP A 161 -2.72 -26.60 -6.50
CA ASP A 161 -1.81 -27.74 -6.71
C ASP A 161 -0.33 -27.31 -6.66
N ASP A 162 -0.05 -26.00 -6.44
CA ASP A 162 1.31 -25.52 -6.29
C ASP A 162 1.96 -26.08 -5.03
N ALA A 163 3.09 -26.76 -5.21
CA ALA A 163 3.84 -27.39 -4.13
C ALA A 163 4.33 -26.37 -3.07
N SER A 164 4.67 -25.14 -3.48
CA SER A 164 5.08 -24.07 -2.58
C SER A 164 3.91 -23.60 -1.71
N PHE A 165 2.73 -23.46 -2.31
CA PHE A 165 1.50 -23.12 -1.61
C PHE A 165 1.14 -24.19 -0.57
N ILE A 166 1.14 -25.46 -0.96
CA ILE A 166 0.85 -26.60 -0.05
C ILE A 166 1.86 -26.65 1.10
N LYS A 167 3.15 -26.44 0.82
CA LYS A 167 4.20 -26.40 1.84
C LYS A 167 3.98 -25.25 2.83
N SER A 168 3.57 -24.08 2.35
CA SER A 168 3.25 -22.92 3.19
C SER A 168 2.08 -23.20 4.13
N LEU A 169 1.00 -23.81 3.62
CA LEU A 169 -0.15 -24.19 4.45
C LEU A 169 0.22 -25.22 5.51
N ASN A 170 1.01 -26.25 5.13
CA ASN A 170 1.48 -27.27 6.07
C ASN A 170 2.35 -26.66 7.18
N TYR A 171 3.22 -25.70 6.84
CA TYR A 171 4.03 -24.95 7.81
C TYR A 171 3.16 -24.19 8.82
N MET A 172 2.06 -23.58 8.35
CA MET A 172 1.09 -22.86 9.19
C MET A 172 0.10 -23.77 9.93
N GLY A 173 0.16 -25.10 9.70
CA GLY A 173 -0.82 -26.03 10.27
C GLY A 173 -2.22 -25.90 9.69
N LEU A 174 -2.35 -25.33 8.49
CA LEU A 174 -3.63 -25.02 7.83
C LEU A 174 -3.91 -26.04 6.71
N LYS A 175 -5.20 -26.12 6.33
CA LYS A 175 -5.65 -26.95 5.20
C LYS A 175 -6.35 -26.10 4.17
N ALA A 176 -6.09 -26.33 2.88
CA ALA A 176 -6.83 -25.74 1.78
C ALA A 176 -8.33 -26.03 1.92
N GLY A 177 -9.17 -25.07 1.57
CA GLY A 177 -10.63 -25.15 1.72
C GLY A 177 -11.16 -24.94 3.15
N SER A 178 -10.30 -24.77 4.14
CA SER A 178 -10.74 -24.46 5.51
C SER A 178 -11.24 -23.02 5.62
N ASN A 179 -12.27 -22.83 6.45
CA ASN A 179 -12.75 -21.49 6.80
C ASN A 179 -12.00 -20.96 8.02
N MET A 180 -11.46 -19.76 7.90
CA MET A 180 -10.63 -19.14 8.93
C MET A 180 -11.41 -18.68 10.17
N LEU A 181 -12.74 -18.52 10.09
CA LEU A 181 -13.59 -18.08 11.21
C LEU A 181 -13.57 -19.04 12.43
N HIS A 182 -13.28 -20.30 12.20
CA HIS A 182 -13.35 -21.33 13.23
C HIS A 182 -11.97 -21.80 13.69
N MET A 183 -10.91 -21.11 13.30
CA MET A 183 -9.56 -21.46 13.71
C MET A 183 -9.16 -20.65 14.96
N PRO A 184 -8.57 -21.31 15.99
CA PRO A 184 -8.02 -20.58 17.12
C PRO A 184 -6.87 -19.69 16.62
N ILE A 185 -6.88 -18.44 17.01
CA ILE A 185 -5.74 -17.53 16.83
C ILE A 185 -4.71 -17.96 17.90
N SER A 186 -3.64 -18.59 17.48
CA SER A 186 -2.50 -18.96 18.33
C SER A 186 -1.53 -17.82 18.49
#